data_04a65d2210570e942ba01f5af81c8258
#
_entry.id   04a65d2210570e942ba01f5af81c8258
#
_cell.length_a   1.000
_cell.length_b   1.000
_cell.length_c   1.000
_cell.angle_alpha   90.00
_cell.angle_beta   90.00
_cell.angle_gamma   90.00
#
_symmetry.space_group_name_H-M   'P 1'
#
loop_
_entity.id
_entity.type
_entity.pdbx_description
1 polymer ?
#
loop_
_entity_poly.entity_id
_entity_poly.type
_entity_poly.pdbx_seq_one_letter_code
_entity_poly.pdbx_strand_id
1 'polypeptide(L)'
;MTEIKPELSGEGLRVGIVRSRFNEKIGAAMLEACRKRLAELRVAELTVVTVPGSLEAPFALQKLANTEKYDALIALGAVIRGETHHFDVVANESASGLMQVQLDNGIPVANGILTTDTEEQAEKRAAQKGKDCAEVAVEMANLSKSVAKSHK
;
A
#
# COMPACT_ATOMS: atom_id res chain seq x y z
N MET A 1 -18.80 3.35 27.14
CA MET A 1 -18.16 3.66 25.83
C MET A 1 -17.05 2.67 25.55
N THR A 2 -17.01 2.13 24.33
CA THR A 2 -15.92 1.27 23.87
C THR A 2 -15.03 2.05 22.93
N GLU A 3 -13.74 2.10 23.20
CA GLU A 3 -12.77 2.76 22.34
C GLU A 3 -11.71 1.75 21.91
N ILE A 4 -11.53 1.63 20.59
CA ILE A 4 -10.52 0.76 20.00
C ILE A 4 -9.31 1.63 19.65
N LYS A 5 -8.18 1.38 20.33
CA LYS A 5 -6.97 2.17 20.14
C LYS A 5 -6.13 1.66 18.97
N PRO A 6 -5.37 2.56 18.30
CA PRO A 6 -4.42 2.14 17.27
C PRO A 6 -3.41 1.14 17.82
N GLU A 7 -3.09 0.13 17.01
CA GLU A 7 -2.11 -0.89 17.37
C GLU A 7 -1.14 -1.09 16.20
N LEU A 8 0.16 -0.97 16.47
CA LEU A 8 1.21 -1.09 15.46
C LEU A 8 2.02 -2.37 15.55
N SER A 9 1.58 -3.36 16.33
CA SER A 9 2.25 -4.66 16.32
C SER A 9 1.88 -5.44 15.07
N GLY A 10 2.89 -5.86 14.31
CA GLY A 10 2.70 -6.67 13.12
C GLY A 10 2.71 -8.17 13.39
N GLU A 11 2.79 -8.59 14.65
CA GLU A 11 2.86 -10.01 14.99
C GLU A 11 1.67 -10.79 14.41
N GLY A 12 2.00 -11.86 13.68
CA GLY A 12 1.00 -12.72 13.06
C GLY A 12 0.38 -12.17 11.79
N LEU A 13 0.71 -10.93 11.40
CA LEU A 13 0.14 -10.32 10.20
C LEU A 13 0.89 -10.75 8.93
N ARG A 14 0.12 -10.92 7.86
CA ARG A 14 0.61 -11.24 6.52
C ARG A 14 0.29 -10.07 5.61
N VAL A 15 1.32 -9.48 4.99
CA VAL A 15 1.18 -8.27 4.18
C VAL A 15 1.65 -8.53 2.76
N GLY A 16 0.86 -8.09 1.79
CA GLY A 16 1.24 -8.13 0.38
C GLY A 16 1.56 -6.73 -0.13
N ILE A 17 2.64 -6.60 -0.90
CA ILE A 17 3.03 -5.34 -1.52
C ILE A 17 2.99 -5.52 -3.03
N VAL A 18 2.34 -4.59 -3.73
CA VAL A 18 2.39 -4.48 -5.18
C VAL A 18 3.16 -3.22 -5.52
N ARG A 19 4.27 -3.37 -6.24
CA ARG A 19 5.14 -2.26 -6.63
C ARG A 19 5.14 -2.07 -8.13
N SER A 20 4.90 -0.83 -8.56
CA SER A 20 5.04 -0.44 -9.96
C SER A 20 6.52 -0.37 -10.35
N ARG A 21 6.88 -0.88 -11.52
CA ARG A 21 8.25 -0.80 -12.04
C ARG A 21 8.56 0.51 -12.74
N PHE A 22 7.54 1.26 -13.12
CA PHE A 22 7.74 2.58 -13.71
C PHE A 22 8.36 3.51 -12.65
N ASN A 23 9.37 4.30 -13.05
CA ASN A 23 10.17 5.10 -12.12
C ASN A 23 10.88 4.21 -11.08
N GLU A 24 11.63 3.24 -11.59
CA GLU A 24 12.22 2.13 -10.83
C GLU A 24 13.03 2.57 -9.60
N LYS A 25 13.85 3.60 -9.72
CA LYS A 25 14.69 4.08 -8.62
C LYS A 25 13.86 4.56 -7.43
N ILE A 26 12.78 5.28 -7.72
CA ILE A 26 11.88 5.80 -6.68
C ILE A 26 11.12 4.64 -6.03
N GLY A 27 10.58 3.74 -6.83
CA GLY A 27 9.85 2.58 -6.33
C GLY A 27 10.72 1.67 -5.48
N ALA A 28 11.98 1.49 -5.85
CA ALA A 28 12.92 0.68 -5.08
C ALA A 28 13.21 1.31 -3.72
N ALA A 29 13.37 2.63 -3.66
CA ALA A 29 13.59 3.34 -2.40
C ALA A 29 12.36 3.24 -1.48
N MET A 30 11.17 3.34 -2.05
CA MET A 30 9.92 3.18 -1.30
C MET A 30 9.81 1.78 -0.72
N LEU A 31 10.09 0.77 -1.54
CA LEU A 31 10.00 -0.63 -1.13
C LEU A 31 10.98 -0.93 0.02
N GLU A 32 12.20 -0.45 -0.09
CA GLU A 32 13.22 -0.66 0.95
C GLU A 32 12.79 -0.06 2.30
N ALA A 33 12.30 1.18 2.29
CA ALA A 33 11.84 1.85 3.50
C ALA A 33 10.61 1.12 4.09
N CYS A 34 9.69 0.68 3.23
CA CYS A 34 8.49 -0.05 3.64
C CYS A 34 8.86 -1.38 4.29
N ARG A 35 9.73 -2.16 3.64
CA ARG A 35 10.18 -3.46 4.16
C ARG A 35 10.86 -3.32 5.50
N LYS A 36 11.73 -2.32 5.63
CA LYS A 36 12.45 -2.05 6.89
C LYS A 36 11.44 -1.78 8.01
N ARG A 37 10.45 -0.93 7.74
CA ARG A 37 9.45 -0.58 8.76
C ARG A 37 8.57 -1.77 9.12
N LEU A 38 8.15 -2.57 8.16
CA LEU A 38 7.37 -3.78 8.42
C LEU A 38 8.15 -4.77 9.30
N ALA A 39 9.45 -4.90 9.06
CA ALA A 39 10.32 -5.73 9.90
C ALA A 39 10.41 -5.19 11.33
N GLU A 40 10.56 -3.87 11.49
CA GLU A 40 10.57 -3.23 12.81
C GLU A 40 9.26 -3.46 13.57
N LEU A 41 8.14 -3.49 12.85
CA LEU A 41 6.82 -3.76 13.41
C LEU A 41 6.55 -5.26 13.60
N ARG A 42 7.48 -6.11 13.18
CA ARG A 42 7.44 -7.57 13.37
C ARG A 42 6.37 -8.28 12.56
N VAL A 43 6.10 -7.80 11.35
CA VAL A 43 5.18 -8.48 10.42
C VAL A 43 5.69 -9.91 10.14
N ALA A 44 4.78 -10.89 10.21
CA ALA A 44 5.14 -12.30 10.13
C ALA A 44 5.51 -12.75 8.72
N GLU A 45 4.75 -12.35 7.73
CA GLU A 45 4.98 -12.74 6.33
C GLU A 45 4.82 -11.55 5.40
N LEU A 46 5.68 -11.48 4.40
CA LEU A 46 5.67 -10.42 3.40
C LEU A 46 5.82 -11.01 2.01
N THR A 47 4.88 -10.66 1.12
CA THR A 47 4.94 -11.03 -0.29
C THR A 47 5.07 -9.74 -1.11
N VAL A 48 6.00 -9.74 -2.06
CA VAL A 48 6.21 -8.59 -2.95
C VAL A 48 5.97 -9.01 -4.38
N VAL A 49 5.11 -8.27 -5.07
CA VAL A 49 4.78 -8.47 -6.48
C VAL A 49 5.09 -7.17 -7.22
N THR A 50 5.63 -7.27 -8.42
CA THR A 50 5.84 -6.08 -9.26
C THR A 50 4.91 -6.10 -10.45
N VAL A 51 4.51 -4.91 -10.89
CA VAL A 51 3.66 -4.70 -12.07
C VAL A 51 4.29 -3.63 -12.97
N PRO A 52 3.91 -3.58 -14.28
CA PRO A 52 4.53 -2.61 -15.18
C PRO A 52 4.34 -1.15 -14.76
N GLY A 53 3.14 -0.77 -14.37
CA GLY A 53 2.83 0.60 -13.98
C GLY A 53 1.72 0.66 -12.95
N SER A 54 1.42 1.88 -12.49
CA SER A 54 0.43 2.07 -11.41
C SER A 54 -1.00 1.70 -11.82
N LEU A 55 -1.33 1.76 -13.12
CA LEU A 55 -2.64 1.33 -13.60
C LEU A 55 -2.87 -0.17 -13.45
N GLU A 56 -1.80 -0.97 -13.39
CA GLU A 56 -1.90 -2.42 -13.24
C GLU A 56 -1.91 -2.84 -11.77
N ALA A 57 -1.66 -1.92 -10.85
CA ALA A 57 -1.65 -2.22 -9.41
C ALA A 57 -3.00 -2.73 -8.89
N PRO A 58 -4.14 -2.11 -9.23
CA PRO A 58 -5.42 -2.60 -8.73
C PRO A 58 -5.72 -4.05 -9.10
N PHE A 59 -5.37 -4.45 -10.33
CA PHE A 59 -5.56 -5.84 -10.76
C PHE A 59 -4.76 -6.82 -9.89
N ALA A 60 -3.47 -6.52 -9.68
CA ALA A 60 -2.62 -7.38 -8.86
C ALA A 60 -3.10 -7.42 -7.40
N LEU A 61 -3.50 -6.27 -6.85
CA LEU A 61 -4.05 -6.20 -5.51
C LEU A 61 -5.32 -7.03 -5.38
N GLN A 62 -6.20 -6.97 -6.38
CA GLN A 62 -7.43 -7.76 -6.40
C GLN A 62 -7.11 -9.27 -6.37
N LYS A 63 -6.10 -9.69 -7.14
CA LYS A 63 -5.68 -11.10 -7.16
C LYS A 63 -5.15 -11.54 -5.80
N LEU A 64 -4.33 -10.71 -5.16
CA LEU A 64 -3.84 -11.02 -3.82
C LEU A 64 -4.99 -11.06 -2.80
N ALA A 65 -5.91 -10.10 -2.86
CA ALA A 65 -7.07 -10.05 -1.97
C ALA A 65 -7.93 -11.31 -2.09
N ASN A 66 -8.13 -11.79 -3.31
CA ASN A 66 -8.96 -12.96 -3.58
C ASN A 66 -8.40 -14.25 -2.99
N THR A 67 -7.11 -14.29 -2.66
CA THR A 67 -6.53 -15.48 -2.03
C THR A 67 -6.96 -15.65 -0.58
N GLU A 68 -7.44 -14.57 0.04
CA GLU A 68 -7.81 -14.52 1.47
C GLU A 68 -6.64 -14.86 2.41
N LYS A 69 -5.41 -14.72 1.91
CA LYS A 69 -4.19 -15.05 2.68
C LYS A 69 -3.52 -13.83 3.30
N TYR A 70 -4.02 -12.63 3.04
CA TYR A 70 -3.39 -11.40 3.53
C TYR A 70 -4.28 -10.64 4.48
N ASP A 71 -3.66 -9.95 5.43
CA ASP A 71 -4.34 -9.11 6.40
C ASP A 71 -4.38 -7.64 5.96
N ALA A 72 -3.43 -7.24 5.12
CA ALA A 72 -3.37 -5.92 4.51
C ALA A 72 -2.54 -5.96 3.23
N LEU A 73 -2.80 -5.01 2.35
CA LEU A 73 -2.07 -4.84 1.10
C LEU A 73 -1.52 -3.43 1.02
N ILE A 74 -0.43 -3.27 0.27
CA ILE A 74 0.23 -1.97 0.05
C ILE A 74 0.51 -1.82 -1.45
N ALA A 75 0.19 -0.65 -2.01
CA ALA A 75 0.58 -0.31 -3.36
C ALA A 75 1.68 0.75 -3.31
N LEU A 76 2.79 0.51 -4.00
CA LEU A 76 3.92 1.44 -4.07
C LEU A 76 4.22 1.78 -5.53
N GLY A 77 4.50 3.04 -5.79
CA GLY A 77 4.86 3.51 -7.12
C GLY A 77 4.95 5.03 -7.15
N ALA A 78 5.28 5.56 -8.31
CA ALA A 78 5.33 7.00 -8.50
C ALA A 78 4.81 7.36 -9.88
N VAL A 79 3.92 8.35 -9.92
CA VAL A 79 3.37 8.93 -11.14
C VAL A 79 3.83 10.38 -11.15
N ILE A 80 4.58 10.75 -12.18
CA ILE A 80 5.15 12.10 -12.31
C ILE A 80 4.47 12.80 -13.47
N ARG A 81 4.04 14.04 -13.22
CA ARG A 81 3.33 14.83 -14.23
C ARG A 81 4.18 15.04 -15.48
N GLY A 82 3.59 14.73 -16.63
CA GLY A 82 4.17 14.99 -17.95
C GLY A 82 3.43 16.09 -18.67
N GLU A 83 3.62 16.16 -19.99
CA GLU A 83 3.01 17.20 -20.83
C GLU A 83 1.56 16.91 -21.23
N THR A 84 1.08 15.70 -20.96
CA THR A 84 -0.25 15.26 -21.39
C THR A 84 -1.15 14.94 -20.22
N HIS A 85 -2.43 14.67 -20.48
CA HIS A 85 -3.41 14.26 -19.47
C HIS A 85 -3.16 12.86 -18.91
N HIS A 86 -2.16 12.14 -19.41
CA HIS A 86 -1.86 10.77 -18.96
C HIS A 86 -1.62 10.69 -17.46
N PHE A 87 -0.95 11.70 -16.89
CA PHE A 87 -0.73 11.78 -15.45
C PHE A 87 -2.05 11.71 -14.68
N ASP A 88 -3.02 12.53 -15.09
CA ASP A 88 -4.31 12.59 -14.38
C ASP A 88 -5.07 11.26 -14.48
N VAL A 89 -5.02 10.62 -15.64
CA VAL A 89 -5.64 9.31 -15.83
C VAL A 89 -5.01 8.27 -14.89
N VAL A 90 -3.69 8.17 -14.90
CA VAL A 90 -2.99 7.18 -14.07
C VAL A 90 -3.21 7.45 -12.59
N ALA A 91 -3.06 8.72 -12.16
CA ALA A 91 -3.22 9.09 -10.76
C ALA A 91 -4.63 8.82 -10.26
N ASN A 92 -5.65 9.26 -10.99
CA ASN A 92 -7.04 9.12 -10.58
C ASN A 92 -7.54 7.68 -10.63
N GLU A 93 -7.24 6.97 -11.72
CA GLU A 93 -7.74 5.61 -11.90
C GLU A 93 -7.03 4.61 -10.98
N SER A 94 -5.73 4.78 -10.73
CA SER A 94 -5.05 3.91 -9.78
C SER A 94 -5.61 4.11 -8.36
N ALA A 95 -5.81 5.36 -7.94
CA ALA A 95 -6.38 5.65 -6.62
C ALA A 95 -7.79 5.09 -6.48
N SER A 96 -8.64 5.28 -7.48
CA SER A 96 -10.00 4.73 -7.50
C SER A 96 -9.98 3.20 -7.44
N GLY A 97 -9.09 2.57 -8.21
CA GLY A 97 -8.96 1.13 -8.24
C GLY A 97 -8.52 0.55 -6.90
N LEU A 98 -7.56 1.19 -6.23
CA LEU A 98 -7.11 0.77 -4.91
C LEU A 98 -8.25 0.82 -3.89
N MET A 99 -9.00 1.93 -3.91
CA MET A 99 -10.14 2.10 -3.00
C MET A 99 -11.21 1.05 -3.25
N GLN A 100 -11.47 0.74 -4.51
CA GLN A 100 -12.45 -0.29 -4.88
C GLN A 100 -12.03 -1.66 -4.36
N VAL A 101 -10.76 -2.05 -4.53
CA VAL A 101 -10.23 -3.32 -4.03
C VAL A 101 -10.41 -3.40 -2.52
N GLN A 102 -10.05 -2.33 -1.81
CA GLN A 102 -10.15 -2.28 -0.36
C GLN A 102 -11.57 -2.50 0.13
N LEU A 103 -12.52 -1.78 -0.42
CA LEU A 103 -13.91 -1.84 0.04
C LEU A 103 -14.63 -3.09 -0.44
N ASP A 104 -14.41 -3.52 -1.68
CA ASP A 104 -15.07 -4.70 -2.23
C ASP A 104 -14.60 -6.01 -1.59
N ASN A 105 -13.37 -6.05 -1.11
CA ASN A 105 -12.78 -7.26 -0.53
C ASN A 105 -12.64 -7.21 0.98
N GLY A 106 -12.97 -6.08 1.60
CA GLY A 106 -12.86 -5.93 3.05
C GLY A 106 -11.44 -6.10 3.55
N ILE A 107 -10.45 -5.65 2.80
CA ILE A 107 -9.03 -5.73 3.17
C ILE A 107 -8.40 -4.34 3.07
N PRO A 108 -7.65 -3.90 4.09
CA PRO A 108 -6.98 -2.61 4.01
C PRO A 108 -5.97 -2.56 2.86
N VAL A 109 -5.97 -1.47 2.11
CA VAL A 109 -4.98 -1.21 1.06
C VAL A 109 -4.35 0.16 1.31
N ALA A 110 -3.08 0.18 1.67
CA ALA A 110 -2.36 1.44 1.86
C ALA A 110 -1.92 1.99 0.49
N ASN A 111 -2.28 3.24 0.21
CA ASN A 111 -1.93 3.90 -1.05
C ASN A 111 -0.59 4.60 -0.94
N GLY A 112 0.45 3.97 -1.47
CA GLY A 112 1.80 4.51 -1.57
C GLY A 112 2.18 4.91 -2.99
N ILE A 113 1.20 5.17 -3.85
CA ILE A 113 1.49 5.67 -5.19
C ILE A 113 1.63 7.18 -5.09
N LEU A 114 2.88 7.65 -5.20
CA LEU A 114 3.17 9.09 -5.20
C LEU A 114 2.69 9.72 -6.50
N THR A 115 2.11 10.90 -6.38
CA THR A 115 1.65 11.68 -7.53
C THR A 115 2.24 13.07 -7.40
N THR A 116 3.32 13.34 -8.14
CA THR A 116 4.08 14.58 -8.00
C THR A 116 4.25 15.27 -9.33
N ASP A 117 4.54 16.57 -9.29
CA ASP A 117 4.80 17.35 -10.51
C ASP A 117 6.20 17.09 -11.05
N THR A 118 7.16 16.77 -10.19
CA THR A 118 8.55 16.53 -10.60
C THR A 118 9.11 15.26 -9.98
N GLU A 119 10.13 14.70 -10.63
CA GLU A 119 10.85 13.54 -10.14
C GLU A 119 11.52 13.84 -8.79
N GLU A 120 12.08 15.04 -8.64
CA GLU A 120 12.72 15.48 -7.41
C GLU A 120 11.75 15.44 -6.23
N GLN A 121 10.52 15.90 -6.44
CA GLN A 121 9.48 15.83 -5.40
C GLN A 121 9.21 14.39 -4.98
N ALA A 122 9.17 13.47 -5.92
CA ALA A 122 8.94 12.06 -5.65
C ALA A 122 10.13 11.45 -4.89
N GLU A 123 11.36 11.76 -5.32
CA GLU A 123 12.56 11.26 -4.65
C GLU A 123 12.62 11.67 -3.18
N LYS A 124 12.26 12.92 -2.89
CA LYS A 124 12.26 13.44 -1.52
C LYS A 124 11.23 12.76 -0.61
N ARG A 125 10.14 12.26 -1.18
CA ARG A 125 9.02 11.69 -0.43
C ARG A 125 9.06 10.17 -0.35
N ALA A 126 9.89 9.52 -1.16
CA ALA A 126 9.86 8.08 -1.35
C ALA A 126 10.03 7.28 -0.06
N ALA A 127 11.09 7.54 0.70
CA ALA A 127 11.37 6.78 1.92
C ALA A 127 10.29 6.97 2.98
N GLN A 128 9.85 8.22 3.22
CA GLN A 128 8.83 8.51 4.21
C GLN A 128 7.49 7.88 3.81
N LYS A 129 7.14 7.94 2.52
CA LYS A 129 5.90 7.33 2.04
C LYS A 129 5.89 5.82 2.23
N GLY A 130 7.02 5.17 1.95
CA GLY A 130 7.15 3.73 2.17
C GLY A 130 6.95 3.36 3.63
N LYS A 131 7.58 4.12 4.52
CA LYS A 131 7.45 3.93 5.97
C LYS A 131 6.00 4.14 6.42
N ASP A 132 5.36 5.22 5.96
CA ASP A 132 3.98 5.54 6.34
C ASP A 132 3.02 4.44 5.90
N CYS A 133 3.21 3.89 4.71
CA CYS A 133 2.36 2.81 4.21
C CYS A 133 2.49 1.54 5.04
N ALA A 134 3.69 1.24 5.53
CA ALA A 134 3.89 0.10 6.42
C ALA A 134 3.07 0.27 7.70
N GLU A 135 3.12 1.46 8.30
CA GLU A 135 2.37 1.77 9.52
C GLU A 135 0.86 1.73 9.29
N VAL A 136 0.38 2.33 8.21
CA VAL A 136 -1.04 2.33 7.86
C VAL A 136 -1.54 0.90 7.67
N ALA A 137 -0.80 0.08 6.94
CA ALA A 137 -1.20 -1.31 6.67
C ALA A 137 -1.35 -2.10 7.98
N VAL A 138 -0.37 -1.99 8.88
CA VAL A 138 -0.39 -2.69 10.16
C VAL A 138 -1.52 -2.18 11.04
N GLU A 139 -1.65 -0.86 11.17
CA GLU A 139 -2.71 -0.27 11.98
C GLU A 139 -4.10 -0.70 11.51
N MET A 140 -4.34 -0.64 10.20
CA MET A 140 -5.65 -0.95 9.65
C MET A 140 -5.97 -2.45 9.70
N ALA A 141 -4.96 -3.31 9.54
CA ALA A 141 -5.15 -4.75 9.72
C ALA A 141 -5.56 -5.06 11.16
N ASN A 142 -4.89 -4.44 12.12
CA ASN A 142 -5.21 -4.61 13.53
C ASN A 142 -6.60 -4.04 13.86
N LEU A 143 -6.97 -2.91 13.28
CA LEU A 143 -8.31 -2.33 13.46
C LEU A 143 -9.38 -3.31 12.98
N SER A 144 -9.20 -3.88 11.79
CA SER A 144 -10.15 -4.84 11.23
C SER A 144 -10.36 -6.02 12.17
N LYS A 145 -9.27 -6.58 12.70
CA LYS A 145 -9.35 -7.70 13.65
C LYS A 145 -10.00 -7.32 14.96
N SER A 146 -9.68 -6.13 15.47
CA SER A 146 -10.25 -5.63 16.73
C SER A 146 -11.76 -5.38 16.64
N VAL A 147 -12.21 -4.80 15.53
CA VAL A 147 -13.64 -4.56 15.31
C VAL A 147 -14.39 -5.89 15.22
N ALA A 148 -13.89 -6.85 14.46
CA ALA A 148 -14.51 -8.18 14.33
C ALA A 148 -14.60 -8.88 15.70
N LYS A 149 -13.54 -8.77 16.50
CA LYS A 149 -13.47 -9.40 17.83
C LYS A 149 -14.44 -8.75 18.82
N SER A 150 -14.59 -7.43 18.78
CA SER A 150 -15.45 -6.68 19.70
C SER A 150 -16.94 -6.87 19.44
N HIS A 151 -17.32 -7.39 18.27
CA HIS A 151 -18.70 -7.54 17.85
C HIS A 151 -19.12 -9.00 17.61
N LYS A 152 -18.43 -9.91 18.26
CA LYS A 152 -18.80 -11.33 18.23
C LYS A 152 -20.00 -11.64 19.11
#